data_bea2daee8c29d4567db0e932e7047849
#
_entry.id   bea2daee8c29d4567db0e932e7047849
#
_cell.length_a   1.000
_cell.length_b   1.000
_cell.length_c   1.000
_cell.angle_alpha   90.00
_cell.angle_beta   90.00
_cell.angle_gamma   90.00
#
_symmetry.space_group_name_H-M   'P 1'
#
loop_
_entity.id
_entity.type
_entity.pdbx_description
1 polymer ?
#
loop_
_entity_poly.entity_id
_entity_poly.type
_entity_poly.pdbx_seq_one_letter_code
_entity_poly.pdbx_strand_id
1 'polypeptide(L)'
;PESAAIYVFLGSMQEILSDYIDLFGRPKLPPAYAFGVWISANRWNCEEDVEEQLACLKKHRFPASVLVLEAWSDEAAFYIWNGAQYEAKPGRARCEDYDFTASKYWQDPKGMIDKLHEEGIRLVLWQIPVWKKQGEEEEPSSQLALDAEYAVQNRLCVMKQDGTPYEIPEGNWFAGSLIPDFTKEETRRFWFEKRQYLLEMGVDGFKTDGGEFIYQEDILFGDGTTGREGKNQYCQDYLNAYTDFIGEEHVLFSRAGYAGAHRTPIHWAGDHQSTNEEFGSILTAGLSAAMSGMSFWSFDIGGFAGALPDPDLYLRSTQMACFSPIMQWHSEPEGGQFKELMPGITGNNERSPWNMAAVYGKPELLDELRYWHNLRM
;
A
#
# COMPACT_ATOMS: atom_id res chain seq x y z
N PRO A 1 -31.05 -11.28 3.37
CA PRO A 1 -30.37 -11.70 4.59
C PRO A 1 -31.36 -12.35 5.54
N GLU A 2 -30.94 -13.40 6.25
CA GLU A 2 -31.78 -14.07 7.25
C GLU A 2 -31.92 -13.25 8.53
N SER A 3 -30.97 -12.32 8.76
CA SER A 3 -30.99 -11.37 9.85
C SER A 3 -30.28 -10.07 9.46
N ALA A 4 -30.65 -8.96 10.12
CA ALA A 4 -29.95 -7.68 10.02
C ALA A 4 -29.91 -7.04 11.41
N ALA A 5 -28.78 -6.44 11.79
CA ALA A 5 -28.64 -5.61 12.97
C ALA A 5 -28.54 -4.15 12.52
N ILE A 6 -29.36 -3.28 13.13
CA ILE A 6 -29.34 -1.84 12.90
C ILE A 6 -28.96 -1.17 14.22
N TYR A 7 -27.90 -0.41 14.19
CA TYR A 7 -27.43 0.41 15.32
C TYR A 7 -27.84 1.86 15.07
N VAL A 8 -28.47 2.48 16.04
CA VAL A 8 -28.87 3.89 15.98
C VAL A 8 -28.20 4.64 17.12
N PHE A 9 -27.35 5.59 16.79
CA PHE A 9 -26.67 6.45 17.75
C PHE A 9 -27.37 7.81 17.77
N LEU A 10 -27.62 8.36 18.95
CA LEU A 10 -28.29 9.63 19.15
C LEU A 10 -27.43 10.56 20.02
N GLY A 11 -27.23 11.79 19.57
CA GLY A 11 -26.42 12.77 20.28
C GLY A 11 -25.82 13.82 19.36
N SER A 12 -24.87 14.57 19.84
CA SER A 12 -23.98 15.40 19.02
C SER A 12 -23.08 14.53 18.14
N MET A 13 -22.50 15.08 17.10
CA MET A 13 -21.56 14.36 16.21
C MET A 13 -20.41 13.72 16.99
N GLN A 14 -19.90 14.40 18.01
CA GLN A 14 -18.83 13.89 18.85
C GLN A 14 -19.27 12.70 19.70
N GLU A 15 -20.46 12.76 20.32
CA GLU A 15 -21.02 11.65 21.11
C GLU A 15 -21.31 10.44 20.22
N ILE A 16 -21.93 10.63 19.06
CA ILE A 16 -22.21 9.56 18.11
C ILE A 16 -20.93 8.86 17.67
N LEU A 17 -19.88 9.61 17.33
CA LEU A 17 -18.60 9.04 16.92
C LEU A 17 -17.91 8.30 18.08
N SER A 18 -17.98 8.85 19.30
CA SER A 18 -17.45 8.19 20.48
C SER A 18 -18.14 6.86 20.76
N ASP A 19 -19.46 6.86 20.76
CA ASP A 19 -20.27 5.66 20.99
C ASP A 19 -20.03 4.59 19.92
N TYR A 20 -19.89 5.01 18.65
CA TYR A 20 -19.54 4.11 17.55
C TYR A 20 -18.17 3.47 17.78
N ILE A 21 -17.14 4.26 18.10
CA ILE A 21 -15.78 3.79 18.35
C ILE A 21 -15.72 2.89 19.60
N ASP A 22 -16.46 3.21 20.65
CA ASP A 22 -16.52 2.38 21.86
C ASP A 22 -17.19 1.03 21.60
N LEU A 23 -18.17 0.96 20.68
CA LEU A 23 -18.85 -0.27 20.31
C LEU A 23 -18.02 -1.13 19.32
N PHE A 24 -17.41 -0.51 18.30
CA PHE A 24 -16.76 -1.23 17.20
C PHE A 24 -15.23 -1.27 17.32
N GLY A 25 -14.65 -0.68 18.34
CA GLY A 25 -13.21 -0.64 18.61
C GLY A 25 -12.57 0.71 18.27
N ARG A 26 -11.49 1.01 18.97
CA ARG A 26 -10.74 2.26 18.81
C ARG A 26 -9.71 2.14 17.69
N PRO A 27 -9.48 3.21 16.90
CA PRO A 27 -8.37 3.26 15.95
C PRO A 27 -7.03 3.18 16.71
N LYS A 28 -6.06 2.48 16.13
CA LYS A 28 -4.68 2.51 16.63
C LYS A 28 -4.05 3.85 16.24
N LEU A 29 -3.32 4.47 17.16
CA LEU A 29 -2.54 5.67 16.86
C LEU A 29 -1.25 5.24 16.13
N PRO A 30 -0.99 5.77 14.91
CA PRO A 30 0.26 5.51 14.23
C PRO A 30 1.47 6.07 15.00
N PRO A 31 2.67 5.51 14.84
CA PRO A 31 3.89 6.09 15.36
C PRO A 31 4.10 7.54 14.88
N ALA A 32 4.81 8.35 15.67
CA ALA A 32 4.96 9.79 15.41
C ALA A 32 5.52 10.12 14.01
N TYR A 33 6.42 9.30 13.49
CA TYR A 33 7.00 9.51 12.16
C TYR A 33 5.95 9.47 11.03
N ALA A 34 4.83 8.80 11.22
CA ALA A 34 3.76 8.73 10.24
C ALA A 34 3.10 10.09 9.95
N PHE A 35 3.22 11.04 10.89
CA PHE A 35 2.64 12.38 10.73
C PHE A 35 3.54 13.38 10.00
N GLY A 36 4.72 12.98 9.54
CA GLY A 36 5.57 13.79 8.69
C GLY A 36 5.19 13.74 7.21
N VAL A 37 6.17 13.90 6.34
CA VAL A 37 5.98 13.87 4.87
C VAL A 37 6.35 12.49 4.34
N TRP A 38 5.44 11.89 3.58
CA TRP A 38 5.63 10.62 2.89
C TRP A 38 6.00 10.85 1.42
N ILE A 39 6.97 10.10 0.94
CA ILE A 39 7.46 10.16 -0.43
C ILE A 39 7.37 8.80 -1.10
N SER A 40 6.89 8.77 -2.33
CA SER A 40 6.75 7.55 -3.12
C SER A 40 6.71 7.84 -4.62
N ALA A 41 7.16 6.88 -5.42
CA ALA A 41 6.89 6.79 -6.84
C ALA A 41 7.05 5.34 -7.31
N ASN A 42 6.15 4.87 -8.19
CA ASN A 42 6.19 3.51 -8.71
C ASN A 42 7.46 3.18 -9.50
N ARG A 43 8.14 4.21 -10.05
CA ARG A 43 9.37 4.00 -10.82
C ARG A 43 10.58 3.59 -9.97
N TRP A 44 10.55 3.82 -8.66
CA TRP A 44 11.68 3.51 -7.78
C TRP A 44 11.77 2.00 -7.56
N ASN A 45 12.70 1.35 -8.26
CA ASN A 45 12.84 -0.08 -8.26
C ASN A 45 14.26 -0.59 -7.97
N CYS A 46 15.17 0.33 -7.59
CA CYS A 46 16.55 0.00 -7.25
C CYS A 46 17.11 0.96 -6.18
N GLU A 47 18.23 0.56 -5.60
CA GLU A 47 18.92 1.30 -4.55
C GLU A 47 19.39 2.68 -5.02
N GLU A 48 19.81 2.78 -6.30
CA GLU A 48 20.25 4.05 -6.91
C GLU A 48 19.11 5.09 -6.94
N ASP A 49 17.87 4.67 -7.23
CA ASP A 49 16.70 5.56 -7.17
C ASP A 49 16.51 6.14 -5.76
N VAL A 50 16.63 5.32 -4.72
CA VAL A 50 16.51 5.76 -3.33
C VAL A 50 17.60 6.76 -2.98
N GLU A 51 18.85 6.50 -3.39
CA GLU A 51 19.97 7.41 -3.18
C GLU A 51 19.78 8.75 -3.91
N GLU A 52 19.25 8.72 -5.13
CA GLU A 52 18.89 9.92 -5.88
C GLU A 52 17.84 10.77 -5.11
N GLN A 53 16.82 10.13 -4.55
CA GLN A 53 15.80 10.84 -3.77
C GLN A 53 16.38 11.46 -2.50
N LEU A 54 17.22 10.76 -1.76
CA LEU A 54 17.92 11.31 -0.60
C LEU A 54 18.78 12.52 -0.98
N ALA A 55 19.49 12.46 -2.11
CA ALA A 55 20.27 13.58 -2.62
C ALA A 55 19.37 14.77 -3.02
N CYS A 56 18.23 14.51 -3.66
CA CYS A 56 17.25 15.52 -4.04
C CYS A 56 16.60 16.20 -2.82
N LEU A 57 16.21 15.45 -1.80
CA LEU A 57 15.69 15.99 -0.54
C LEU A 57 16.68 16.96 0.09
N LYS A 58 17.96 16.58 0.19
CA LYS A 58 19.04 17.44 0.71
C LYS A 58 19.28 18.66 -0.16
N LYS A 59 19.43 18.48 -1.46
CA LYS A 59 19.69 19.55 -2.44
C LYS A 59 18.59 20.60 -2.41
N HIS A 60 17.34 20.19 -2.41
CA HIS A 60 16.18 21.07 -2.48
C HIS A 60 15.64 21.45 -1.10
N ARG A 61 16.21 20.92 -0.01
CA ARG A 61 15.83 21.18 1.39
C ARG A 61 14.36 20.87 1.68
N PHE A 62 13.90 19.71 1.21
CA PHE A 62 12.59 19.15 1.56
C PHE A 62 12.74 18.13 2.67
N PRO A 63 11.82 18.10 3.63
CA PRO A 63 11.78 17.06 4.63
C PRO A 63 11.09 15.81 4.10
N ALA A 64 11.44 14.66 4.67
CA ALA A 64 10.70 13.42 4.54
C ALA A 64 10.79 12.63 5.85
N SER A 65 9.77 11.88 6.20
CA SER A 65 9.75 10.99 7.35
C SER A 65 9.49 9.54 6.98
N VAL A 66 8.85 9.29 5.83
CA VAL A 66 8.55 7.96 5.32
C VAL A 66 8.84 7.91 3.83
N LEU A 67 9.48 6.84 3.39
CA LEU A 67 9.67 6.47 1.99
C LEU A 67 8.89 5.17 1.74
N VAL A 68 8.02 5.17 0.72
CA VAL A 68 7.27 3.99 0.30
C VAL A 68 7.89 3.46 -0.99
N LEU A 69 8.30 2.20 -1.01
CA LEU A 69 8.74 1.49 -2.20
C LEU A 69 7.65 0.54 -2.67
N GLU A 70 7.24 0.69 -3.93
CA GLU A 70 6.25 -0.16 -4.56
C GLU A 70 6.89 -1.27 -5.38
N ALA A 71 7.79 -0.95 -6.30
CA ALA A 71 8.47 -1.90 -7.20
C ALA A 71 9.76 -2.49 -6.57
N TRP A 72 9.72 -2.83 -5.30
CA TRP A 72 10.89 -3.32 -4.56
C TRP A 72 11.13 -4.82 -4.73
N SER A 73 10.05 -5.60 -4.98
CA SER A 73 10.07 -7.06 -4.97
C SER A 73 10.25 -7.66 -6.37
N ASP A 74 10.37 -8.97 -6.40
CA ASP A 74 10.47 -9.80 -7.61
C ASP A 74 9.20 -9.82 -8.48
N GLU A 75 8.18 -9.04 -8.13
CA GLU A 75 6.88 -8.96 -8.82
C GLU A 75 6.17 -10.33 -8.99
N ALA A 76 6.61 -11.32 -8.22
CA ALA A 76 6.07 -12.68 -8.23
C ALA A 76 5.60 -13.13 -6.83
N ALA A 77 6.53 -13.27 -5.89
CA ALA A 77 6.24 -13.69 -4.52
C ALA A 77 5.87 -12.53 -3.60
N PHE A 78 6.24 -11.30 -3.96
CA PHE A 78 5.97 -10.05 -3.21
C PHE A 78 6.50 -10.03 -1.78
N TYR A 79 7.52 -10.81 -1.52
CA TYR A 79 8.29 -10.78 -0.29
C TYR A 79 9.80 -11.01 -0.49
N ILE A 80 10.26 -11.17 -1.74
CA ILE A 80 11.66 -11.30 -2.10
C ILE A 80 12.11 -10.01 -2.80
N TRP A 81 13.21 -9.44 -2.35
CA TRP A 81 13.80 -8.27 -3.00
C TRP A 81 14.21 -8.60 -4.44
N ASN A 82 13.87 -7.73 -5.38
CA ASN A 82 14.15 -7.94 -6.80
C ASN A 82 15.66 -8.13 -7.06
N GLY A 83 15.97 -9.15 -7.86
CA GLY A 83 17.36 -9.50 -8.19
C GLY A 83 18.12 -10.30 -7.13
N ALA A 84 17.52 -10.65 -6.00
CA ALA A 84 18.09 -11.55 -5.02
C ALA A 84 18.30 -12.95 -5.62
N GLN A 85 19.42 -13.58 -5.33
CA GLN A 85 19.66 -14.98 -5.64
C GLN A 85 19.30 -15.84 -4.43
N TYR A 86 18.62 -16.96 -4.66
CA TYR A 86 18.14 -17.86 -3.60
C TYR A 86 17.86 -19.26 -4.14
N GLU A 87 17.78 -20.23 -3.23
CA GLU A 87 17.20 -21.54 -3.50
C GLU A 87 15.80 -21.60 -2.93
N ALA A 88 14.83 -22.03 -3.76
CA ALA A 88 13.44 -22.14 -3.32
C ALA A 88 13.32 -23.19 -2.21
N LYS A 89 12.66 -22.82 -1.11
CA LYS A 89 12.48 -23.69 0.03
C LYS A 89 11.13 -23.51 0.71
N PRO A 90 10.57 -24.56 1.35
CA PRO A 90 9.40 -24.41 2.20
C PRO A 90 9.75 -23.69 3.50
N GLY A 91 8.72 -23.18 4.19
CA GLY A 91 8.83 -22.60 5.53
C GLY A 91 9.28 -21.14 5.55
N ARG A 92 9.78 -20.72 6.71
CA ARG A 92 10.14 -19.34 7.02
C ARG A 92 11.26 -18.83 6.11
N ALA A 93 11.09 -17.62 5.57
CA ALA A 93 12.15 -16.90 4.92
C ALA A 93 13.01 -16.14 5.93
N ARG A 94 14.32 -16.05 5.66
CA ARG A 94 15.30 -15.36 6.48
C ARG A 94 16.22 -14.52 5.60
N CYS A 95 16.84 -13.50 6.15
CA CYS A 95 17.75 -12.64 5.40
C CYS A 95 18.94 -13.44 4.80
N GLU A 96 19.47 -14.40 5.55
CA GLU A 96 20.58 -15.25 5.09
C GLU A 96 20.23 -16.21 3.94
N ASP A 97 18.97 -16.33 3.57
CA ASP A 97 18.53 -17.15 2.45
C ASP A 97 18.72 -16.46 1.10
N TYR A 98 19.02 -15.16 1.11
CA TYR A 98 19.10 -14.31 -0.06
C TYR A 98 20.49 -13.73 -0.25
N ASP A 99 21.07 -13.91 -1.45
CA ASP A 99 22.31 -13.26 -1.85
C ASP A 99 21.98 -12.07 -2.77
N PHE A 100 22.30 -10.88 -2.29
CA PHE A 100 22.07 -9.61 -2.98
C PHE A 100 23.28 -9.12 -3.78
N THR A 101 24.46 -9.73 -3.61
CA THR A 101 25.75 -9.20 -4.13
C THR A 101 25.79 -9.05 -5.63
N ALA A 102 25.05 -9.85 -6.38
CA ALA A 102 24.93 -9.79 -7.83
C ALA A 102 23.67 -9.05 -8.31
N SER A 103 22.83 -8.54 -7.41
CA SER A 103 21.62 -7.81 -7.78
C SER A 103 21.97 -6.52 -8.52
N LYS A 104 21.20 -6.23 -9.58
CA LYS A 104 21.25 -4.95 -10.29
C LYS A 104 20.31 -3.90 -9.68
N TYR A 105 19.47 -4.34 -8.74
CA TYR A 105 18.43 -3.52 -8.13
C TYR A 105 18.79 -3.19 -6.68
N TRP A 106 18.92 -4.18 -5.84
CA TRP A 106 19.13 -4.04 -4.40
C TRP A 106 20.39 -4.81 -4.00
N GLN A 107 21.53 -4.12 -3.88
CA GLN A 107 22.83 -4.75 -3.56
C GLN A 107 23.02 -4.92 -2.05
N ASP A 108 22.51 -3.97 -1.26
CA ASP A 108 22.54 -4.02 0.20
C ASP A 108 21.25 -3.42 0.80
N PRO A 109 20.10 -4.13 0.70
CA PRO A 109 18.84 -3.61 1.22
C PRO A 109 18.92 -3.24 2.70
N LYS A 110 19.66 -4.00 3.51
CA LYS A 110 19.84 -3.72 4.93
C LYS A 110 20.61 -2.41 5.15
N GLY A 111 21.75 -2.23 4.48
CA GLY A 111 22.53 -1.00 4.55
C GLY A 111 21.74 0.23 4.05
N MET A 112 20.92 0.06 3.00
CA MET A 112 20.01 1.10 2.54
C MET A 112 18.99 1.49 3.61
N ILE A 113 18.37 0.51 4.28
CA ILE A 113 17.41 0.77 5.38
C ILE A 113 18.10 1.52 6.53
N ASP A 114 19.27 1.07 6.93
CA ASP A 114 20.04 1.73 8.00
C ASP A 114 20.36 3.18 7.64
N LYS A 115 20.75 3.45 6.40
CA LYS A 115 21.01 4.80 5.88
C LYS A 115 19.74 5.69 5.89
N LEU A 116 18.58 5.12 5.52
CA LEU A 116 17.30 5.83 5.64
C LEU A 116 17.01 6.19 7.09
N HIS A 117 17.21 5.26 8.02
CA HIS A 117 17.01 5.48 9.45
C HIS A 117 17.95 6.55 10.04
N GLU A 118 19.22 6.59 9.60
CA GLU A 118 20.18 7.64 9.97
C GLU A 118 19.72 9.03 9.50
N GLU A 119 19.03 9.11 8.36
CA GLU A 119 18.41 10.35 7.85
C GLU A 119 17.04 10.65 8.49
N GLY A 120 16.56 9.81 9.41
CA GLY A 120 15.26 9.95 10.07
C GLY A 120 14.07 9.52 9.21
N ILE A 121 14.31 8.79 8.13
CA ILE A 121 13.28 8.31 7.18
C ILE A 121 12.98 6.84 7.45
N ARG A 122 11.69 6.49 7.50
CA ARG A 122 11.19 5.13 7.71
C ARG A 122 10.79 4.50 6.39
N LEU A 123 11.01 3.18 6.25
CA LEU A 123 10.73 2.45 5.03
C LEU A 123 9.42 1.66 5.13
N VAL A 124 8.53 1.88 4.17
CA VAL A 124 7.27 1.13 4.00
C VAL A 124 7.31 0.40 2.66
N LEU A 125 6.98 -0.89 2.65
CA LEU A 125 7.01 -1.72 1.44
C LEU A 125 5.60 -2.09 0.99
N TRP A 126 5.36 -1.99 -0.32
CA TRP A 126 4.10 -2.38 -0.94
C TRP A 126 3.85 -3.89 -0.84
N GLN A 127 2.59 -4.28 -0.63
CA GLN A 127 2.13 -5.66 -0.51
C GLN A 127 0.79 -5.86 -1.22
N ILE A 128 0.57 -7.08 -1.71
CA ILE A 128 -0.66 -7.55 -2.31
C ILE A 128 -0.97 -8.97 -1.81
N PRO A 129 -2.24 -9.32 -1.48
CA PRO A 129 -2.57 -10.63 -0.91
C PRO A 129 -2.85 -11.67 -2.01
N VAL A 130 -1.86 -11.99 -2.83
CA VAL A 130 -1.99 -12.99 -3.90
C VAL A 130 -0.80 -13.94 -3.95
N TRP A 131 -1.05 -15.18 -4.35
CA TRP A 131 -0.06 -16.02 -5.03
C TRP A 131 -0.30 -15.83 -6.53
N LYS A 132 0.56 -15.01 -7.14
CA LYS A 132 0.38 -14.52 -8.51
C LYS A 132 0.35 -15.66 -9.51
N LYS A 133 -0.59 -15.63 -10.46
CA LYS A 133 -0.48 -16.43 -11.68
C LYS A 133 0.51 -15.74 -12.61
N GLN A 134 1.66 -16.39 -12.84
CA GLN A 134 2.65 -15.84 -13.75
C GLN A 134 2.20 -16.04 -15.22
N GLY A 135 2.44 -15.02 -16.04
CA GLY A 135 2.23 -15.08 -17.48
C GLY A 135 3.29 -15.93 -18.17
N GLU A 136 3.01 -16.35 -19.41
CA GLU A 136 3.95 -17.18 -20.21
C GLU A 136 5.26 -16.45 -20.56
N GLU A 137 5.24 -15.11 -20.56
CA GLU A 137 6.39 -14.27 -20.88
C GLU A 137 7.20 -13.86 -19.63
N GLU A 138 6.70 -14.17 -18.43
CA GLU A 138 7.38 -13.85 -17.17
C GLU A 138 8.40 -14.93 -16.82
N GLU A 139 9.54 -14.53 -16.24
CA GLU A 139 10.52 -15.47 -15.72
C GLU A 139 9.91 -16.30 -14.57
N PRO A 140 9.95 -17.62 -14.63
CA PRO A 140 9.32 -18.47 -13.63
C PRO A 140 9.95 -18.29 -12.25
N SER A 141 9.15 -17.95 -11.24
CA SER A 141 9.58 -17.95 -9.84
C SER A 141 9.39 -19.32 -9.21
N SER A 142 10.49 -20.00 -8.93
CA SER A 142 10.47 -21.31 -8.26
C SER A 142 9.90 -21.24 -6.85
N GLN A 143 10.12 -20.14 -6.14
CA GLN A 143 9.59 -19.96 -4.79
C GLN A 143 8.08 -19.74 -4.82
N LEU A 144 7.57 -18.91 -5.75
CA LEU A 144 6.13 -18.71 -5.90
C LEU A 144 5.42 -20.02 -6.25
N ALA A 145 5.98 -20.80 -7.18
CA ALA A 145 5.41 -22.10 -7.57
C ALA A 145 5.32 -23.06 -6.35
N LEU A 146 6.40 -23.14 -5.56
CA LEU A 146 6.43 -23.95 -4.34
C LEU A 146 5.40 -23.47 -3.30
N ASP A 147 5.31 -22.16 -3.09
CA ASP A 147 4.37 -21.59 -2.12
C ASP A 147 2.91 -21.77 -2.54
N ALA A 148 2.60 -21.57 -3.83
CA ALA A 148 1.26 -21.77 -4.37
C ALA A 148 0.82 -23.24 -4.30
N GLU A 149 1.72 -24.17 -4.67
CA GLU A 149 1.46 -25.61 -4.54
C GLU A 149 1.19 -26.00 -3.08
N TYR A 150 2.03 -25.52 -2.15
CA TYR A 150 1.84 -25.77 -0.72
C TYR A 150 0.51 -25.18 -0.21
N ALA A 151 0.18 -23.96 -0.65
CA ALA A 151 -1.07 -23.31 -0.26
C ALA A 151 -2.31 -24.10 -0.72
N VAL A 152 -2.29 -24.64 -1.94
CA VAL A 152 -3.37 -25.48 -2.48
C VAL A 152 -3.46 -26.79 -1.72
N GLN A 153 -2.34 -27.51 -1.56
CA GLN A 153 -2.29 -28.81 -0.88
C GLN A 153 -2.79 -28.75 0.57
N ASN A 154 -2.49 -27.65 1.26
CA ASN A 154 -2.88 -27.43 2.65
C ASN A 154 -4.14 -26.57 2.80
N ARG A 155 -4.81 -26.22 1.69
CA ARG A 155 -6.03 -25.41 1.67
C ARG A 155 -5.86 -24.06 2.39
N LEU A 156 -4.71 -23.42 2.21
CA LEU A 156 -4.41 -22.09 2.78
C LEU A 156 -4.99 -20.96 1.94
N CYS A 157 -5.29 -21.22 0.68
CA CYS A 157 -6.00 -20.27 -0.19
C CYS A 157 -7.52 -20.37 0.03
N VAL A 158 -8.21 -19.33 -0.43
CA VAL A 158 -9.69 -19.33 -0.47
C VAL A 158 -10.15 -20.45 -1.39
N MET A 159 -11.18 -21.19 -0.97
CA MET A 159 -11.70 -22.35 -1.69
C MET A 159 -13.11 -22.08 -2.21
N LYS A 160 -13.48 -22.78 -3.28
CA LYS A 160 -14.88 -22.87 -3.71
C LYS A 160 -15.63 -23.95 -2.92
N GLN A 161 -16.96 -23.90 -2.95
CA GLN A 161 -17.82 -24.86 -2.27
C GLN A 161 -17.64 -26.31 -2.80
N ASP A 162 -17.20 -26.47 -4.05
CA ASP A 162 -16.87 -27.78 -4.64
C ASP A 162 -15.51 -28.34 -4.19
N GLY A 163 -14.77 -27.55 -3.41
CA GLY A 163 -13.47 -27.93 -2.86
C GLY A 163 -12.29 -27.63 -3.78
N THR A 164 -12.50 -26.96 -4.91
CA THR A 164 -11.42 -26.46 -5.77
C THR A 164 -10.91 -25.09 -5.26
N PRO A 165 -9.64 -24.72 -5.55
CA PRO A 165 -9.17 -23.38 -5.22
C PRO A 165 -9.98 -22.30 -5.96
N TYR A 166 -10.21 -21.18 -5.27
CA TYR A 166 -10.73 -19.99 -5.91
C TYR A 166 -9.57 -19.24 -6.61
N GLU A 167 -9.78 -18.89 -7.86
CA GLU A 167 -8.90 -18.03 -8.64
C GLU A 167 -9.62 -16.72 -8.95
N ILE A 168 -8.89 -15.61 -8.94
CA ILE A 168 -9.43 -14.30 -9.34
C ILE A 168 -9.92 -14.39 -10.79
N PRO A 169 -11.18 -14.06 -11.11
CA PRO A 169 -11.75 -14.21 -12.43
C PRO A 169 -11.04 -13.33 -13.48
N GLU A 170 -11.07 -13.80 -14.74
CA GLU A 170 -10.56 -13.06 -15.90
C GLU A 170 -11.18 -11.65 -15.98
N GLY A 171 -10.38 -10.69 -16.46
CA GLY A 171 -10.78 -9.29 -16.58
C GLY A 171 -10.61 -8.47 -15.29
N ASN A 172 -10.14 -9.07 -14.21
CA ASN A 172 -9.82 -8.39 -12.96
C ASN A 172 -8.30 -8.30 -12.76
N TRP A 173 -7.89 -7.39 -11.90
CA TRP A 173 -6.49 -7.27 -11.49
C TRP A 173 -6.01 -8.57 -10.85
N PHE A 174 -4.84 -9.06 -11.21
CA PHE A 174 -4.29 -10.37 -10.82
C PHE A 174 -5.16 -11.57 -11.23
N ALA A 175 -5.89 -11.51 -12.35
CA ALA A 175 -6.69 -12.64 -12.86
C ALA A 175 -5.93 -13.97 -12.84
N GLY A 176 -6.60 -15.04 -12.43
CA GLY A 176 -6.06 -16.40 -12.30
C GLY A 176 -5.18 -16.63 -11.06
N SER A 177 -4.89 -15.60 -10.26
CA SER A 177 -4.12 -15.76 -9.02
C SER A 177 -4.95 -16.33 -7.89
N LEU A 178 -4.27 -17.03 -6.97
CA LEU A 178 -4.86 -17.50 -5.72
C LEU A 178 -4.77 -16.39 -4.66
N ILE A 179 -5.68 -16.38 -3.70
CA ILE A 179 -5.69 -15.45 -2.58
C ILE A 179 -5.65 -16.20 -1.23
N PRO A 180 -4.93 -15.68 -0.22
CA PRO A 180 -4.87 -16.27 1.11
C PRO A 180 -6.22 -16.24 1.83
N ASP A 181 -6.58 -17.30 2.49
CA ASP A 181 -7.74 -17.33 3.39
C ASP A 181 -7.33 -16.86 4.79
N PHE A 182 -7.39 -15.55 5.04
CA PHE A 182 -6.98 -14.96 6.32
C PHE A 182 -7.92 -15.27 7.49
N THR A 183 -9.02 -15.97 7.28
CA THR A 183 -9.84 -16.49 8.39
C THR A 183 -9.13 -17.63 9.14
N LYS A 184 -8.13 -18.26 8.50
CA LYS A 184 -7.36 -19.38 9.06
C LYS A 184 -6.05 -18.92 9.70
N GLU A 185 -5.78 -19.41 10.90
CA GLU A 185 -4.51 -19.16 11.59
C GLU A 185 -3.31 -19.75 10.85
N GLU A 186 -3.46 -20.96 10.27
CA GLU A 186 -2.41 -21.62 9.49
C GLU A 186 -2.01 -20.81 8.26
N THR A 187 -2.98 -20.19 7.58
CA THR A 187 -2.72 -19.30 6.44
C THR A 187 -1.96 -18.06 6.89
N ARG A 188 -2.40 -17.41 7.97
CA ARG A 188 -1.72 -16.24 8.53
C ARG A 188 -0.28 -16.57 8.90
N ARG A 189 -0.06 -17.71 9.61
CA ARG A 189 1.28 -18.16 9.97
C ARG A 189 2.16 -18.37 8.73
N PHE A 190 1.70 -19.14 7.74
CA PHE A 190 2.46 -19.40 6.52
C PHE A 190 2.79 -18.11 5.75
N TRP A 191 1.81 -17.22 5.63
CA TRP A 191 1.97 -15.94 4.92
C TRP A 191 3.00 -15.02 5.59
N PHE A 192 2.96 -14.90 6.91
CA PHE A 192 3.82 -13.99 7.65
C PHE A 192 5.20 -14.58 7.98
N GLU A 193 5.37 -15.89 8.05
CA GLU A 193 6.68 -16.54 8.13
C GLU A 193 7.57 -16.20 6.94
N LYS A 194 6.99 -15.87 5.78
CA LYS A 194 7.72 -15.40 4.60
C LYS A 194 8.11 -13.93 4.67
N ARG A 195 7.46 -13.11 5.48
CA ARG A 195 7.60 -11.65 5.57
C ARG A 195 8.30 -11.16 6.83
N GLN A 196 8.41 -12.03 7.83
CA GLN A 196 8.99 -11.67 9.12
C GLN A 196 10.42 -11.11 9.00
N TYR A 197 11.22 -11.64 8.09
CA TYR A 197 12.59 -11.18 7.89
C TYR A 197 12.68 -9.72 7.42
N LEU A 198 11.65 -9.22 6.73
CA LEU A 198 11.59 -7.81 6.31
C LEU A 198 11.56 -6.87 7.54
N LEU A 199 10.72 -7.18 8.52
CA LEU A 199 10.69 -6.44 9.79
C LEU A 199 12.02 -6.59 10.55
N GLU A 200 12.62 -7.78 10.53
CA GLU A 200 13.93 -8.07 11.15
C GLU A 200 15.07 -7.31 10.46
N MET A 201 14.94 -7.00 9.16
CA MET A 201 15.86 -6.12 8.43
C MET A 201 15.70 -4.64 8.80
N GLY A 202 14.57 -4.26 9.40
CA GLY A 202 14.28 -2.88 9.78
C GLY A 202 13.23 -2.18 8.92
N VAL A 203 12.44 -2.91 8.12
CA VAL A 203 11.26 -2.34 7.43
C VAL A 203 10.26 -1.86 8.48
N ASP A 204 9.77 -0.63 8.35
CA ASP A 204 8.94 0.05 9.34
C ASP A 204 7.43 -0.12 9.10
N GLY A 205 7.04 -0.81 8.05
CA GLY A 205 5.63 -1.07 7.78
C GLY A 205 5.32 -1.53 6.37
N PHE A 206 4.03 -1.67 6.09
CA PHE A 206 3.57 -2.13 4.79
C PHE A 206 2.45 -1.24 4.23
N LYS A 207 2.51 -1.02 2.90
CA LYS A 207 1.39 -0.51 2.12
C LYS A 207 0.64 -1.70 1.57
N THR A 208 -0.52 -2.00 2.15
CA THR A 208 -1.38 -3.13 1.77
C THR A 208 -2.38 -2.70 0.72
N ASP A 209 -2.10 -3.07 -0.51
CA ASP A 209 -2.93 -2.75 -1.66
C ASP A 209 -3.86 -3.91 -2.02
N GLY A 210 -4.88 -3.66 -2.83
CA GLY A 210 -5.89 -4.65 -3.19
C GLY A 210 -6.77 -5.07 -2.01
N GLY A 211 -7.16 -6.34 -2.01
CA GLY A 211 -8.06 -6.92 -1.01
C GLY A 211 -9.51 -7.05 -1.47
N GLU A 212 -9.92 -6.39 -2.54
CA GLU A 212 -11.27 -6.47 -3.14
C GLU A 212 -11.36 -7.61 -4.17
N PHE A 213 -10.87 -8.81 -3.81
CA PHE A 213 -10.68 -9.92 -4.74
C PHE A 213 -11.79 -10.98 -4.73
N ILE A 214 -12.87 -10.79 -3.98
CA ILE A 214 -13.99 -11.73 -3.92
C ILE A 214 -15.07 -11.31 -4.92
N TYR A 215 -15.14 -12.01 -6.04
CA TYR A 215 -16.08 -11.70 -7.14
C TYR A 215 -17.20 -12.74 -7.31
N GLN A 216 -17.09 -13.90 -6.65
CA GLN A 216 -18.02 -15.03 -6.80
C GLN A 216 -18.70 -15.38 -5.47
N GLU A 217 -19.90 -15.97 -5.53
CA GLU A 217 -20.68 -16.36 -4.35
C GLU A 217 -20.45 -17.82 -3.92
N ASP A 218 -19.93 -18.65 -4.81
CA ASP A 218 -19.65 -20.09 -4.60
C ASP A 218 -18.41 -20.39 -3.78
N ILE A 219 -17.92 -19.39 -3.06
CA ILE A 219 -16.75 -19.46 -2.18
C ILE A 219 -17.16 -19.94 -0.79
N LEU A 220 -16.25 -20.68 -0.14
CA LEU A 220 -16.34 -21.10 1.24
C LEU A 220 -15.02 -20.80 1.96
N PHE A 221 -15.04 -19.87 2.89
CA PHE A 221 -13.90 -19.54 3.76
C PHE A 221 -13.73 -20.60 4.86
N GLY A 222 -12.56 -20.60 5.46
CA GLY A 222 -12.19 -21.58 6.51
C GLY A 222 -13.03 -21.50 7.78
N ASP A 223 -13.60 -20.37 8.07
CA ASP A 223 -14.54 -20.16 9.19
C ASP A 223 -16.00 -20.54 8.87
N GLY A 224 -16.26 -21.00 7.65
CA GLY A 224 -17.59 -21.37 7.17
C GLY A 224 -18.37 -20.23 6.48
N THR A 225 -17.83 -19.03 6.43
CA THR A 225 -18.42 -17.89 5.74
C THR A 225 -18.47 -18.14 4.23
N THR A 226 -19.57 -17.82 3.58
CA THR A 226 -19.73 -17.94 2.12
C THR A 226 -19.22 -16.69 1.38
N GLY A 227 -18.95 -16.81 0.08
CA GLY A 227 -18.56 -15.65 -0.73
C GLY A 227 -19.59 -14.52 -0.74
N ARG A 228 -20.88 -14.86 -0.60
CA ARG A 228 -21.96 -13.88 -0.47
C ARG A 228 -21.85 -13.05 0.82
N GLU A 229 -21.49 -13.68 1.92
CA GLU A 229 -21.33 -13.04 3.24
C GLU A 229 -19.96 -12.38 3.38
N GLY A 230 -18.89 -13.05 2.92
CA GLY A 230 -17.51 -12.67 3.11
C GLY A 230 -16.94 -11.71 2.06
N LYS A 231 -17.69 -11.36 1.00
CA LYS A 231 -17.20 -10.53 -0.10
C LYS A 231 -16.48 -9.25 0.36
N ASN A 232 -17.12 -8.49 1.22
CA ASN A 232 -16.54 -7.26 1.75
C ASN A 232 -15.67 -7.52 2.99
N GLN A 233 -15.96 -8.59 3.75
CA GLN A 233 -15.24 -8.93 4.96
C GLN A 233 -13.81 -9.37 4.66
N TYR A 234 -13.55 -9.98 3.50
CA TYR A 234 -12.21 -10.44 3.11
C TYR A 234 -11.14 -9.34 3.19
N CYS A 235 -11.45 -8.13 2.69
CA CYS A 235 -10.49 -7.03 2.79
C CYS A 235 -10.21 -6.64 4.25
N GLN A 236 -11.21 -6.72 5.13
CA GLN A 236 -11.01 -6.45 6.55
C GLN A 236 -10.18 -7.55 7.25
N ASP A 237 -10.37 -8.82 6.90
CA ASP A 237 -9.60 -9.93 7.43
C ASP A 237 -8.13 -9.84 7.00
N TYR A 238 -7.87 -9.42 5.76
CA TYR A 238 -6.55 -9.08 5.27
C TYR A 238 -5.88 -7.97 6.10
N LEU A 239 -6.58 -6.86 6.32
CA LEU A 239 -6.06 -5.74 7.11
C LEU A 239 -5.83 -6.13 8.58
N ASN A 240 -6.75 -6.87 9.18
CA ASN A 240 -6.61 -7.35 10.54
C ASN A 240 -5.38 -8.26 10.69
N ALA A 241 -5.18 -9.18 9.74
CA ALA A 241 -4.03 -10.08 9.75
C ALA A 241 -2.70 -9.33 9.68
N TYR A 242 -2.57 -8.31 8.82
CA TYR A 242 -1.38 -7.46 8.76
C TYR A 242 -1.23 -6.59 10.01
N THR A 243 -2.32 -6.03 10.54
CA THR A 243 -2.29 -5.22 11.77
C THR A 243 -1.77 -6.02 12.96
N ASP A 244 -2.19 -7.29 13.08
CA ASP A 244 -1.73 -8.19 14.15
C ASP A 244 -0.26 -8.59 13.95
N PHE A 245 0.15 -8.79 12.69
CA PHE A 245 1.52 -9.18 12.34
C PHE A 245 2.54 -8.08 12.65
N ILE A 246 2.26 -6.83 12.28
CA ILE A 246 3.23 -5.73 12.42
C ILE A 246 3.31 -5.17 13.86
N GLY A 247 2.27 -5.38 14.69
CA GLY A 247 2.22 -4.84 16.04
C GLY A 247 2.02 -3.31 16.10
N GLU A 248 2.56 -2.67 17.14
CA GLU A 248 2.30 -1.25 17.44
C GLU A 248 3.40 -0.29 16.95
N GLU A 249 4.61 -0.81 16.73
CA GLU A 249 5.80 -0.01 16.38
C GLU A 249 5.87 0.32 14.88
N HIS A 250 5.09 -0.37 14.05
CA HIS A 250 5.10 -0.26 12.60
C HIS A 250 3.80 0.35 12.07
N VAL A 251 3.81 0.79 10.82
CA VAL A 251 2.63 1.36 10.16
C VAL A 251 2.00 0.39 9.17
N LEU A 252 0.68 0.42 9.09
CA LEU A 252 -0.09 -0.17 8.01
C LEU A 252 -0.76 0.96 7.23
N PHE A 253 -0.57 0.95 5.91
CA PHE A 253 -1.11 1.92 4.98
C PHE A 253 -1.96 1.17 3.94
N SER A 254 -3.28 1.31 3.98
CA SER A 254 -4.21 0.40 3.32
C SER A 254 -5.19 1.10 2.40
N ARG A 255 -5.54 0.46 1.29
CA ARG A 255 -6.54 0.97 0.35
C ARG A 255 -7.94 0.52 0.72
N ALA A 256 -8.14 -0.79 0.74
CA ALA A 256 -9.44 -1.38 0.99
C ALA A 256 -9.85 -1.32 2.47
N GLY A 257 -11.12 -1.50 2.73
CA GLY A 257 -11.65 -1.61 4.08
C GLY A 257 -13.13 -1.92 4.08
N TYR A 258 -13.62 -2.42 5.20
CA TYR A 258 -15.03 -2.69 5.44
C TYR A 258 -15.40 -2.32 6.89
N ALA A 259 -16.44 -2.93 7.44
CA ALA A 259 -16.83 -2.71 8.83
C ALA A 259 -15.67 -3.01 9.80
N GLY A 260 -15.18 -1.99 10.50
CA GLY A 260 -13.99 -2.09 11.36
C GLY A 260 -12.71 -1.52 10.74
N ALA A 261 -12.72 -1.04 9.49
CA ALA A 261 -11.57 -0.43 8.83
C ALA A 261 -10.97 0.75 9.61
N HIS A 262 -11.78 1.49 10.37
CA HIS A 262 -11.33 2.57 11.24
C HIS A 262 -10.29 2.13 12.29
N ARG A 263 -10.18 0.83 12.58
CA ARG A 263 -9.14 0.28 13.48
C ARG A 263 -7.78 0.15 12.80
N THR A 264 -7.75 0.07 11.48
CA THR A 264 -6.50 0.10 10.70
C THR A 264 -5.96 1.52 10.71
N PRO A 265 -4.66 1.73 11.00
CA PRO A 265 -4.15 3.07 11.26
C PRO A 265 -4.37 4.05 10.12
N ILE A 266 -3.94 3.71 8.89
CA ILE A 266 -3.87 4.69 7.80
C ILE A 266 -4.53 4.12 6.54
N HIS A 267 -5.35 4.96 5.88
CA HIS A 267 -5.94 4.67 4.59
C HIS A 267 -5.65 5.78 3.57
N TRP A 268 -5.61 5.43 2.28
CA TRP A 268 -5.51 6.43 1.21
C TRP A 268 -6.67 6.33 0.23
N ALA A 269 -6.82 7.36 -0.59
CA ALA A 269 -7.94 7.54 -1.51
C ALA A 269 -7.93 6.61 -2.75
N GLY A 270 -6.90 5.78 -2.93
CA GLY A 270 -6.70 5.01 -4.16
C GLY A 270 -6.15 5.85 -5.32
N ASP A 271 -6.33 5.36 -6.54
CA ASP A 271 -5.67 5.84 -7.76
C ASP A 271 -6.48 6.94 -8.45
N HIS A 272 -6.68 8.07 -7.78
CA HIS A 272 -7.48 9.16 -8.34
C HIS A 272 -6.75 9.94 -9.46
N GLN A 273 -7.52 10.49 -10.38
CA GLN A 273 -7.04 11.27 -11.51
C GLN A 273 -6.52 12.64 -11.09
N SER A 274 -5.55 13.16 -11.85
CA SER A 274 -4.97 14.49 -11.63
C SER A 274 -5.86 15.61 -12.18
N THR A 275 -7.08 15.74 -11.64
CA THR A 275 -8.06 16.74 -12.04
C THR A 275 -8.64 17.49 -10.85
N ASN A 276 -9.12 18.72 -11.07
CA ASN A 276 -9.78 19.52 -10.04
C ASN A 276 -11.10 18.88 -9.55
N GLU A 277 -11.79 18.12 -10.40
CA GLU A 277 -13.01 17.40 -10.07
C GLU A 277 -12.72 16.26 -9.07
N GLU A 278 -11.72 15.43 -9.38
CA GLU A 278 -11.28 14.36 -8.49
C GLU A 278 -10.75 14.92 -7.17
N PHE A 279 -10.01 16.02 -7.20
CA PHE A 279 -9.54 16.68 -5.98
C PHE A 279 -10.69 17.14 -5.08
N GLY A 280 -11.77 17.69 -5.65
CA GLY A 280 -13.01 18.00 -4.92
C GLY A 280 -13.67 16.76 -4.32
N SER A 281 -13.69 15.66 -5.06
CA SER A 281 -14.22 14.37 -4.61
C SER A 281 -13.41 13.78 -3.45
N ILE A 282 -12.07 13.88 -3.52
CA ILE A 282 -11.14 13.46 -2.45
C ILE A 282 -11.41 14.21 -1.14
N LEU A 283 -11.61 15.52 -1.20
CA LEU A 283 -11.97 16.30 -0.01
C LEU A 283 -13.26 15.78 0.64
N THR A 284 -14.28 15.54 -0.17
CA THR A 284 -15.57 15.02 0.30
C THR A 284 -15.43 13.61 0.88
N ALA A 285 -14.67 12.74 0.20
CA ALA A 285 -14.41 11.37 0.66
C ALA A 285 -13.64 11.36 2.00
N GLY A 286 -12.61 12.17 2.13
CA GLY A 286 -11.81 12.28 3.36
C GLY A 286 -12.65 12.77 4.55
N LEU A 287 -13.50 13.78 4.36
CA LEU A 287 -14.42 14.24 5.40
C LEU A 287 -15.44 13.16 5.79
N SER A 288 -15.98 12.43 4.82
CA SER A 288 -16.89 11.30 5.06
C SER A 288 -16.22 10.16 5.80
N ALA A 289 -14.98 9.81 5.43
CA ALA A 289 -14.17 8.80 6.10
C ALA A 289 -13.90 9.19 7.56
N ALA A 290 -13.51 10.45 7.82
CA ALA A 290 -13.31 10.97 9.17
C ALA A 290 -14.58 10.88 10.03
N MET A 291 -15.74 11.21 9.47
CA MET A 291 -17.04 11.07 10.15
C MET A 291 -17.48 9.62 10.35
N SER A 292 -16.85 8.68 9.68
CA SER A 292 -17.03 7.23 9.85
C SER A 292 -15.97 6.59 10.78
N GLY A 293 -15.17 7.41 11.47
CA GLY A 293 -14.15 6.96 12.42
C GLY A 293 -12.77 6.69 11.83
N MET A 294 -12.57 6.86 10.52
CA MET A 294 -11.27 6.70 9.87
C MET A 294 -10.43 7.97 10.10
N SER A 295 -9.69 7.98 11.20
CA SER A 295 -8.98 9.17 11.69
C SER A 295 -7.76 9.57 10.86
N PHE A 296 -7.14 8.60 10.16
CA PHE A 296 -5.87 8.81 9.47
C PHE A 296 -6.06 8.53 7.97
N TRP A 297 -6.31 9.60 7.24
CA TRP A 297 -6.60 9.61 5.81
C TRP A 297 -5.47 10.24 5.02
N SER A 298 -5.17 9.69 3.85
CA SER A 298 -4.20 10.19 2.90
C SER A 298 -4.78 10.24 1.48
N PHE A 299 -4.11 10.99 0.63
CA PHE A 299 -4.30 11.01 -0.82
C PHE A 299 -3.01 11.42 -1.50
N ASP A 300 -2.86 11.13 -2.78
CA ASP A 300 -1.68 11.48 -3.54
C ASP A 300 -1.74 12.93 -4.01
N ILE A 301 -0.77 13.74 -3.59
CA ILE A 301 -0.70 15.18 -3.93
C ILE A 301 -0.65 15.35 -5.45
N GLY A 302 -1.61 16.10 -5.98
CA GLY A 302 -1.75 16.35 -7.40
C GLY A 302 -2.44 15.24 -8.19
N GLY A 303 -2.83 14.15 -7.55
CA GLY A 303 -3.37 12.93 -8.15
C GLY A 303 -2.31 11.87 -8.39
N PHE A 304 -2.73 10.61 -8.47
CA PHE A 304 -1.87 9.47 -8.78
C PHE A 304 -1.79 9.26 -10.29
N ALA A 305 -2.93 9.23 -10.96
CA ALA A 305 -3.10 8.76 -12.32
C ALA A 305 -3.38 9.89 -13.32
N GLY A 306 -3.19 9.58 -14.60
CA GLY A 306 -3.50 10.47 -15.70
C GLY A 306 -2.42 11.52 -15.99
N ALA A 307 -2.79 12.54 -16.72
CA ALA A 307 -1.88 13.64 -17.07
C ALA A 307 -1.29 14.31 -15.83
N LEU A 308 -0.09 14.87 -15.98
CA LEU A 308 0.50 15.69 -14.91
C LEU A 308 -0.48 16.79 -14.48
N PRO A 309 -0.68 17.00 -13.17
CA PRO A 309 -1.55 18.07 -12.68
C PRO A 309 -1.02 19.43 -13.16
N ASP A 310 -1.92 20.40 -13.33
CA ASP A 310 -1.46 21.77 -13.53
C ASP A 310 -0.85 22.35 -12.24
N PRO A 311 -0.05 23.45 -12.32
CA PRO A 311 0.63 23.99 -11.14
C PRO A 311 -0.30 24.44 -10.01
N ASP A 312 -1.51 24.92 -10.32
CA ASP A 312 -2.49 25.38 -9.33
C ASP A 312 -3.07 24.17 -8.58
N LEU A 313 -3.47 23.13 -9.29
CA LEU A 313 -3.95 21.87 -8.68
C LEU A 313 -2.88 21.26 -7.79
N TYR A 314 -1.62 21.18 -8.26
CA TYR A 314 -0.53 20.59 -7.48
C TYR A 314 -0.26 21.38 -6.19
N LEU A 315 -0.24 22.72 -6.28
CA LEU A 315 -0.07 23.57 -5.10
C LEU A 315 -1.24 23.46 -4.12
N ARG A 316 -2.49 23.53 -4.60
CA ARG A 316 -3.69 23.41 -3.74
C ARG A 316 -3.77 22.06 -3.04
N SER A 317 -3.47 20.99 -3.74
CA SER A 317 -3.43 19.66 -3.14
C SER A 317 -2.31 19.52 -2.10
N THR A 318 -1.14 20.13 -2.33
CA THR A 318 -0.07 20.25 -1.35
C THR A 318 -0.52 21.00 -0.10
N GLN A 319 -1.21 22.12 -0.26
CA GLN A 319 -1.76 22.91 0.84
C GLN A 319 -2.76 22.08 1.67
N MET A 320 -3.69 21.41 1.01
CA MET A 320 -4.66 20.52 1.69
C MET A 320 -3.95 19.38 2.42
N ALA A 321 -2.97 18.73 1.78
CA ALA A 321 -2.22 17.63 2.37
C ALA A 321 -1.43 18.05 3.61
N CYS A 322 -0.91 19.28 3.64
CA CYS A 322 -0.23 19.84 4.80
C CYS A 322 -1.10 19.83 6.07
N PHE A 323 -2.43 19.96 5.94
CA PHE A 323 -3.39 19.94 7.04
C PHE A 323 -4.19 18.64 7.13
N SER A 324 -3.95 17.67 6.25
CA SER A 324 -4.53 16.34 6.32
C SER A 324 -3.78 15.47 7.34
N PRO A 325 -4.37 14.41 7.89
CA PRO A 325 -3.68 13.54 8.84
C PRO A 325 -2.36 12.99 8.32
N ILE A 326 -2.32 12.55 7.07
CA ILE A 326 -1.11 12.04 6.40
C ILE A 326 -0.88 12.86 5.13
N MET A 327 0.36 13.30 4.93
CA MET A 327 0.80 14.06 3.76
C MET A 327 1.69 13.20 2.87
N GLN A 328 1.24 12.89 1.65
CA GLN A 328 1.97 12.04 0.71
C GLN A 328 1.96 12.63 -0.70
N TRP A 329 3.08 12.52 -1.40
CA TRP A 329 3.08 12.53 -2.86
C TRP A 329 3.52 11.17 -3.39
N HIS A 330 2.85 10.73 -4.44
CA HIS A 330 3.04 9.45 -5.10
C HIS A 330 2.62 9.55 -6.56
N SER A 331 3.08 8.64 -7.42
CA SER A 331 2.73 8.63 -8.83
C SER A 331 2.75 7.23 -9.42
N GLU A 332 1.93 7.02 -10.44
CA GLU A 332 2.03 5.84 -11.29
C GLU A 332 3.37 5.80 -12.06
N PRO A 333 3.75 4.62 -12.60
CA PRO A 333 4.98 4.47 -13.39
C PRO A 333 4.95 5.34 -14.65
N GLU A 334 6.14 5.67 -15.17
CA GLU A 334 6.29 6.37 -16.43
C GLU A 334 5.52 5.66 -17.54
N GLY A 335 4.64 6.40 -18.18
CA GLY A 335 3.73 5.84 -19.17
C GLY A 335 2.57 5.01 -18.63
N GLY A 336 2.43 4.85 -17.33
CA GLY A 336 1.45 4.14 -16.51
C GLY A 336 0.26 3.47 -17.16
N GLN A 337 -0.69 3.03 -16.37
CA GLN A 337 -1.95 2.45 -16.87
C GLN A 337 -2.80 3.41 -17.72
N PHE A 338 -2.52 4.72 -17.64
CA PHE A 338 -3.21 5.78 -18.37
C PHE A 338 -2.33 6.46 -19.41
N LYS A 339 -1.29 5.78 -19.88
CA LYS A 339 -0.37 6.25 -20.95
C LYS A 339 -1.10 6.85 -22.14
N GLU A 340 -2.22 6.28 -22.52
CA GLU A 340 -3.04 6.72 -23.65
C GLU A 340 -3.69 8.10 -23.41
N LEU A 341 -3.89 8.46 -22.14
CA LEU A 341 -4.42 9.75 -21.74
C LEU A 341 -3.34 10.85 -21.67
N MET A 342 -2.08 10.49 -21.88
CA MET A 342 -0.91 11.36 -21.81
C MET A 342 -0.13 11.42 -23.13
N PRO A 343 -0.78 11.61 -24.31
CA PRO A 343 -0.08 11.64 -25.58
C PRO A 343 0.94 12.77 -25.61
N GLY A 344 2.19 12.45 -25.94
CA GLY A 344 3.28 13.43 -26.09
C GLY A 344 4.01 13.78 -24.79
N ILE A 345 3.66 13.21 -23.64
CA ILE A 345 4.47 13.30 -22.44
C ILE A 345 5.57 12.23 -22.54
N THR A 346 6.73 12.68 -22.96
CA THR A 346 7.97 11.92 -22.87
C THR A 346 8.69 12.43 -21.63
N GLY A 347 8.69 11.69 -20.53
CA GLY A 347 9.42 12.13 -19.38
C GLY A 347 8.87 11.54 -18.08
N ASN A 348 9.52 11.93 -17.01
CA ASN A 348 9.29 11.45 -15.69
C ASN A 348 7.93 11.94 -15.14
N ASN A 349 7.03 11.01 -14.90
CA ASN A 349 5.70 11.25 -14.31
C ASN A 349 5.75 11.41 -12.78
N GLU A 350 6.91 11.40 -12.17
CA GLU A 350 7.08 11.51 -10.73
C GLU A 350 6.55 12.83 -10.19
N ARG A 351 5.75 12.74 -9.14
CA ARG A 351 5.11 13.90 -8.50
C ARG A 351 5.97 14.55 -7.41
N SER A 352 7.29 14.33 -7.42
CA SER A 352 8.18 15.05 -6.50
C SER A 352 8.13 16.55 -6.76
N PRO A 353 8.24 17.40 -5.72
CA PRO A 353 8.18 18.86 -5.89
C PRO A 353 9.21 19.41 -6.88
N TRP A 354 10.41 18.86 -6.89
CA TRP A 354 11.48 19.28 -7.81
C TRP A 354 11.21 18.88 -9.25
N ASN A 355 10.66 17.68 -9.48
CA ASN A 355 10.27 17.23 -10.81
C ASN A 355 9.12 18.10 -11.35
N MET A 356 8.10 18.34 -10.53
CA MET A 356 6.96 19.15 -10.93
C MET A 356 7.37 20.58 -11.26
N ALA A 357 8.21 21.22 -10.44
CA ALA A 357 8.71 22.56 -10.72
C ALA A 357 9.54 22.64 -12.03
N ALA A 358 10.33 21.58 -12.31
CA ALA A 358 11.11 21.49 -13.55
C ALA A 358 10.22 21.32 -14.78
N VAL A 359 9.24 20.42 -14.72
CA VAL A 359 8.28 20.16 -15.81
C VAL A 359 7.49 21.43 -16.16
N TYR A 360 7.07 22.20 -15.15
CA TYR A 360 6.35 23.46 -15.38
C TYR A 360 7.25 24.63 -15.83
N GLY A 361 8.59 24.47 -15.73
CA GLY A 361 9.51 25.61 -15.94
C GLY A 361 9.31 26.73 -14.92
N LYS A 362 8.88 26.39 -13.69
CA LYS A 362 8.53 27.34 -12.61
C LYS A 362 9.39 27.08 -11.37
N PRO A 363 10.67 27.45 -11.37
CA PRO A 363 11.53 27.22 -10.21
C PRO A 363 11.05 27.94 -8.93
N GLU A 364 10.32 29.04 -9.06
CA GLU A 364 9.69 29.77 -7.95
C GLU A 364 8.66 28.92 -7.19
N LEU A 365 8.03 27.97 -7.85
CA LEU A 365 7.08 27.04 -7.21
C LEU A 365 7.75 26.17 -6.13
N LEU A 366 9.05 25.88 -6.27
CA LEU A 366 9.80 25.11 -5.27
C LEU A 366 9.83 25.78 -3.89
N ASP A 367 9.90 27.12 -3.84
CA ASP A 367 9.93 27.84 -2.57
C ASP A 367 8.59 27.74 -1.85
N GLU A 368 7.49 27.85 -2.60
CA GLU A 368 6.14 27.69 -2.07
C GLU A 368 5.89 26.26 -1.59
N LEU A 369 6.20 25.27 -2.42
CA LEU A 369 6.05 23.85 -2.04
C LEU A 369 6.91 23.50 -0.82
N ARG A 370 8.15 24.01 -0.76
CA ARG A 370 9.05 23.80 0.37
C ARG A 370 8.49 24.40 1.65
N TYR A 371 7.85 25.57 1.57
CA TYR A 371 7.20 26.19 2.72
C TYR A 371 6.15 25.23 3.33
N TRP A 372 5.25 24.70 2.49
CA TRP A 372 4.18 23.80 2.98
C TRP A 372 4.72 22.47 3.52
N HIS A 373 5.73 21.88 2.89
CA HIS A 373 6.37 20.66 3.38
C HIS A 373 7.08 20.88 4.72
N ASN A 374 7.77 22.01 4.90
CA ASN A 374 8.43 22.31 6.17
C ASN A 374 7.45 22.73 7.26
N LEU A 375 6.31 23.33 6.90
CA LEU A 375 5.24 23.65 7.86
C LEU A 375 4.62 22.37 8.44
N ARG A 376 4.59 21.29 7.65
CA ARG A 376 4.08 19.98 8.05
C ARG A 376 4.92 19.33 9.16
N MET A 377 6.24 19.49 9.10
CA MET A 377 7.19 18.93 10.09
C MET A 377 7.25 19.78 11.35
#